data_621e53172c0ee998b7a98d9c69504211
#
_entry.id   621e53172c0ee998b7a98d9c69504211
#
_cell.length_a   1.000
_cell.length_b   1.000
_cell.length_c   1.000
_cell.angle_alpha   90.00
_cell.angle_beta   90.00
_cell.angle_gamma   90.00
#
_symmetry.space_group_name_H-M   'P 1'
#
loop_
_entity.id
_entity.type
_entity.pdbx_description
1 polymer ?
#
loop_
_entity_poly.entity_id
_entity_poly.type
_entity_poly.pdbx_seq_one_letter_code
_entity_poly.pdbx_strand_id
1 'polypeptide(L)'
;MTSHASHRPVSALRARMIEDMKVRGFTEKTRNDYVRNVRAFAAFIGRSPDTATAEDLRRFQLHQTRTGMQPPSINSGVAALRFFFTVTLDRPDLARRLTVVREPRRLPAVLSVEEVTLLLQAAPGPKYRAAFATAYGAGLRVSEVVALKAGDVDSERMLLRVEQGKGRKDRRAMLSPQLLELLRAWWREGRRLGVLLPRGWLFPGRNPVEPLSTRQLNRAVHAAAEAAGIKKRVSPHTLRHSFATHLLEQDTDIRVIQVLLGHTAYCPRTHDGSQGPLPLPSAIR
;
A
#
# COMPACT_ATOMS: atom_id res chain seq x y z
N MET A 1 27.93 -1.36 27.83
CA MET A 1 28.09 -2.51 26.92
C MET A 1 27.44 -2.20 25.61
N THR A 2 28.21 -1.69 24.65
CA THR A 2 27.74 -1.30 23.32
C THR A 2 27.69 -2.53 22.43
N SER A 3 26.49 -2.97 22.05
CA SER A 3 26.27 -4.05 21.10
C SER A 3 26.74 -3.63 19.71
N HIS A 4 27.91 -4.03 19.32
CA HIS A 4 28.37 -3.97 17.92
C HIS A 4 27.50 -4.91 17.08
N ALA A 5 26.52 -4.35 16.37
CA ALA A 5 25.88 -5.05 15.26
C ALA A 5 26.98 -5.37 14.23
N SER A 6 27.35 -6.65 14.13
CA SER A 6 28.32 -7.14 13.15
C SER A 6 27.81 -6.85 11.74
N HIS A 7 28.31 -5.81 11.12
CA HIS A 7 28.08 -5.50 9.72
C HIS A 7 28.79 -6.57 8.88
N ARG A 8 28.10 -7.67 8.54
CA ARG A 8 28.62 -8.60 7.53
C ARG A 8 28.87 -7.80 6.25
N PRO A 9 30.08 -7.87 5.68
CA PRO A 9 30.42 -7.14 4.47
C PRO A 9 29.42 -7.48 3.36
N VAL A 10 28.92 -6.45 2.69
CA VAL A 10 28.02 -6.62 1.55
C VAL A 10 28.82 -7.28 0.44
N SER A 11 28.39 -8.47 -0.05
CA SER A 11 29.09 -9.13 -1.16
C SER A 11 29.12 -8.21 -2.39
N ALA A 12 30.22 -8.24 -3.15
CA ALA A 12 30.39 -7.43 -4.37
C ALA A 12 29.22 -7.59 -5.34
N LEU A 13 28.71 -8.81 -5.47
CA LEU A 13 27.55 -9.13 -6.32
C LEU A 13 26.25 -8.44 -5.85
N ARG A 14 26.00 -8.38 -4.54
CA ARG A 14 24.88 -7.64 -3.97
C ARG A 14 25.03 -6.14 -4.18
N ALA A 15 26.25 -5.58 -4.03
CA ALA A 15 26.51 -4.18 -4.28
C ALA A 15 26.22 -3.83 -5.72
N ARG A 16 26.73 -4.59 -6.69
CA ARG A 16 26.48 -4.44 -8.12
C ARG A 16 24.99 -4.46 -8.45
N MET A 17 24.24 -5.46 -7.94
CA MET A 17 22.79 -5.54 -8.16
C MET A 17 22.07 -4.29 -7.65
N ILE A 18 22.47 -3.76 -6.49
CA ILE A 18 21.86 -2.54 -5.92
C ILE A 18 22.17 -1.32 -6.81
N GLU A 19 23.39 -1.21 -7.34
CA GLU A 19 23.80 -0.15 -8.28
C GLU A 19 23.00 -0.22 -9.56
N ASP A 20 22.88 -1.40 -10.16
CA ASP A 20 22.07 -1.64 -11.37
C ASP A 20 20.62 -1.21 -11.19
N MET A 21 20.04 -1.46 -10.01
CA MET A 21 18.68 -1.05 -9.66
C MET A 21 18.59 0.47 -9.43
N LYS A 22 19.63 1.11 -8.84
CA LYS A 22 19.67 2.56 -8.62
C LYS A 22 19.69 3.31 -9.95
N VAL A 23 20.52 2.90 -10.89
CA VAL A 23 20.59 3.48 -12.24
C VAL A 23 19.22 3.44 -12.94
N ARG A 24 18.42 2.41 -12.67
CA ARG A 24 17.06 2.26 -13.24
C ARG A 24 15.97 2.91 -12.40
N GLY A 25 16.31 3.69 -11.37
CA GLY A 25 15.35 4.44 -10.56
C GLY A 25 14.47 3.57 -9.64
N PHE A 26 14.89 2.35 -9.31
CA PHE A 26 14.11 1.49 -8.39
C PHE A 26 14.06 2.10 -7.01
N THR A 27 12.86 2.07 -6.40
CA THR A 27 12.70 2.55 -5.01
C THR A 27 13.49 1.67 -4.04
N GLU A 28 13.83 2.22 -2.89
CA GLU A 28 14.52 1.48 -1.83
C GLU A 28 13.77 0.20 -1.43
N LYS A 29 12.45 0.30 -1.28
CA LYS A 29 11.61 -0.86 -0.99
C LYS A 29 11.75 -1.95 -2.05
N THR A 30 11.69 -1.60 -3.34
CA THR A 30 11.84 -2.57 -4.43
C THR A 30 13.23 -3.20 -4.41
N ARG A 31 14.29 -2.41 -4.17
CA ARG A 31 15.66 -2.93 -4.05
C ARG A 31 15.77 -3.93 -2.91
N ASN A 32 15.23 -3.61 -1.74
CA ASN A 32 15.24 -4.50 -0.59
C ASN A 32 14.46 -5.80 -0.84
N ASP A 33 13.31 -5.70 -1.50
CA ASP A 33 12.49 -6.87 -1.87
C ASP A 33 13.23 -7.77 -2.88
N TYR A 34 13.88 -7.20 -3.88
CA TYR A 34 14.66 -7.94 -4.88
C TYR A 34 15.86 -8.64 -4.25
N VAL A 35 16.65 -7.91 -3.45
CA VAL A 35 17.80 -8.48 -2.72
C VAL A 35 17.36 -9.61 -1.79
N ARG A 36 16.23 -9.47 -1.10
CA ARG A 36 15.68 -10.52 -0.25
C ARG A 36 15.36 -11.79 -1.05
N ASN A 37 14.75 -11.67 -2.22
CA ASN A 37 14.40 -12.81 -3.06
C ASN A 37 15.66 -13.52 -3.61
N VAL A 38 16.68 -12.77 -4.08
CA VAL A 38 17.94 -13.36 -4.54
C VAL A 38 18.69 -14.03 -3.39
N ARG A 39 18.66 -13.43 -2.18
CA ARG A 39 19.26 -14.06 -0.99
C ARG A 39 18.54 -15.35 -0.61
N ALA A 40 17.22 -15.41 -0.73
CA ALA A 40 16.47 -16.65 -0.47
C ALA A 40 16.85 -17.75 -1.46
N PHE A 41 17.04 -17.41 -2.74
CA PHE A 41 17.53 -18.35 -3.75
C PHE A 41 18.96 -18.81 -3.44
N ALA A 42 19.89 -17.91 -3.12
CA ALA A 42 21.27 -18.25 -2.75
C ALA A 42 21.31 -19.18 -1.54
N ALA A 43 20.47 -18.93 -0.53
CA ALA A 43 20.35 -19.79 0.65
C ALA A 43 19.82 -21.19 0.28
N PHE A 44 18.88 -21.29 -0.66
CA PHE A 44 18.34 -22.57 -1.12
C PHE A 44 19.39 -23.42 -1.85
N ILE A 45 20.21 -22.80 -2.72
CA ILE A 45 21.25 -23.56 -3.45
C ILE A 45 22.52 -23.79 -2.64
N GLY A 46 22.67 -23.14 -1.47
CA GLY A 46 23.81 -23.28 -0.57
C GLY A 46 25.13 -22.71 -1.09
N ARG A 47 25.11 -21.94 -2.20
CA ARG A 47 26.29 -21.35 -2.84
C ARG A 47 25.98 -20.00 -3.46
N SER A 48 26.99 -19.35 -4.05
CA SER A 48 26.80 -18.07 -4.70
C SER A 48 25.85 -18.16 -5.89
N PRO A 49 24.88 -17.23 -6.04
CA PRO A 49 23.83 -17.33 -7.04
C PRO A 49 24.30 -17.14 -8.49
N ASP A 50 25.51 -16.62 -8.72
CA ASP A 50 26.17 -16.52 -10.02
C ASP A 50 26.60 -17.89 -10.59
N THR A 51 26.81 -18.87 -9.70
CA THR A 51 27.13 -20.24 -10.09
C THR A 51 25.91 -21.12 -10.38
N ALA A 52 24.71 -20.51 -10.37
CA ALA A 52 23.45 -21.23 -10.53
C ALA A 52 23.31 -21.88 -11.93
N THR A 53 22.64 -23.02 -11.96
CA THR A 53 22.26 -23.75 -13.17
C THR A 53 20.76 -23.61 -13.42
N ALA A 54 20.33 -24.00 -14.63
CA ALA A 54 18.90 -24.06 -14.96
C ALA A 54 18.13 -25.03 -14.04
N GLU A 55 18.77 -26.12 -13.62
CA GLU A 55 18.16 -27.11 -12.72
C GLU A 55 17.99 -26.54 -11.30
N ASP A 56 18.90 -25.70 -10.81
CA ASP A 56 18.72 -25.01 -9.53
C ASP A 56 17.48 -24.13 -9.54
N LEU A 57 17.25 -23.38 -10.61
CA LEU A 57 16.06 -22.54 -10.75
C LEU A 57 14.77 -23.36 -10.75
N ARG A 58 14.75 -24.46 -11.50
CA ARG A 58 13.62 -25.38 -11.53
C ARG A 58 13.32 -25.97 -10.14
N ARG A 59 14.36 -26.46 -9.45
CA ARG A 59 14.25 -27.02 -8.09
C ARG A 59 13.76 -25.97 -7.08
N PHE A 60 14.24 -24.73 -7.19
CA PHE A 60 13.82 -23.66 -6.32
C PHE A 60 12.33 -23.31 -6.51
N GLN A 61 11.86 -23.15 -7.76
CA GLN A 61 10.45 -22.91 -8.03
C GLN A 61 9.56 -24.06 -7.57
N LEU A 62 9.98 -25.31 -7.80
CA LEU A 62 9.26 -26.48 -7.32
C LEU A 62 9.19 -26.51 -5.77
N HIS A 63 10.29 -26.17 -5.10
CA HIS A 63 10.31 -26.04 -3.64
C HIS A 63 9.32 -24.98 -3.15
N GLN A 64 9.30 -23.78 -3.75
CA GLN A 64 8.35 -22.71 -3.40
C GLN A 64 6.89 -23.17 -3.56
N THR A 65 6.57 -23.90 -4.62
CA THR A 65 5.23 -24.47 -4.86
C THR A 65 4.88 -25.53 -3.81
N ARG A 66 5.80 -26.45 -3.53
CA ARG A 66 5.59 -27.53 -2.53
C ARG A 66 5.43 -27.02 -1.10
N THR A 67 6.08 -25.92 -0.77
CA THR A 67 5.92 -25.27 0.55
C THR A 67 4.66 -24.40 0.66
N GLY A 68 3.77 -24.42 -0.35
CA GLY A 68 2.51 -23.69 -0.33
C GLY A 68 2.66 -22.17 -0.50
N MET A 69 3.80 -21.70 -1.01
CA MET A 69 3.99 -20.26 -1.27
C MET A 69 2.98 -19.77 -2.29
N GLN A 70 2.34 -18.63 -1.99
CA GLN A 70 1.30 -18.09 -2.87
C GLN A 70 1.88 -17.56 -4.18
N PRO A 71 1.15 -17.71 -5.32
CA PRO A 71 1.62 -17.29 -6.64
C PRO A 71 2.15 -15.86 -6.73
N PRO A 72 1.55 -14.82 -6.11
CA PRO A 72 2.11 -13.46 -6.13
C PRO A 72 3.51 -13.37 -5.51
N SER A 73 3.79 -14.16 -4.47
CA SER A 73 5.11 -14.19 -3.83
C SER A 73 6.14 -14.90 -4.70
N ILE A 74 5.77 -16.01 -5.35
CA ILE A 74 6.61 -16.71 -6.33
C ILE A 74 6.94 -15.77 -7.48
N ASN A 75 5.93 -15.10 -8.05
CA ASN A 75 6.09 -14.18 -9.19
C ASN A 75 6.97 -12.96 -8.84
N SER A 76 6.89 -12.47 -7.59
CA SER A 76 7.82 -11.45 -7.10
C SER A 76 9.27 -11.97 -7.09
N GLY A 77 9.48 -13.22 -6.67
CA GLY A 77 10.77 -13.90 -6.75
C GLY A 77 11.28 -14.07 -8.18
N VAL A 78 10.38 -14.49 -9.09
CA VAL A 78 10.69 -14.61 -10.53
C VAL A 78 11.15 -13.27 -11.11
N ALA A 79 10.45 -12.17 -10.80
CA ALA A 79 10.83 -10.84 -11.27
C ALA A 79 12.23 -10.42 -10.77
N ALA A 80 12.51 -10.67 -9.47
CA ALA A 80 13.80 -10.37 -8.87
C ALA A 80 14.94 -11.20 -9.49
N LEU A 81 14.74 -12.51 -9.66
CA LEU A 81 15.72 -13.41 -10.27
C LEU A 81 15.93 -13.12 -11.75
N ARG A 82 14.87 -12.81 -12.51
CA ARG A 82 15.00 -12.38 -13.91
C ARG A 82 15.85 -11.12 -14.02
N PHE A 83 15.59 -10.11 -13.18
CA PHE A 83 16.42 -8.91 -13.13
C PHE A 83 17.89 -9.25 -12.84
N PHE A 84 18.11 -10.05 -11.80
CA PHE A 84 19.44 -10.45 -11.37
C PHE A 84 20.22 -11.16 -12.49
N PHE A 85 19.62 -12.17 -13.11
CA PHE A 85 20.30 -12.94 -14.17
C PHE A 85 20.45 -12.12 -15.46
N THR A 86 19.44 -11.34 -15.85
CA THR A 86 19.50 -10.58 -17.11
C THR A 86 20.40 -9.36 -17.02
N VAL A 87 20.28 -8.60 -15.90
CA VAL A 87 20.92 -7.28 -15.81
C VAL A 87 22.25 -7.33 -15.06
N THR A 88 22.25 -8.01 -13.90
CA THR A 88 23.45 -7.99 -13.05
C THR A 88 24.50 -9.01 -13.50
N LEU A 89 24.06 -10.17 -14.02
CA LEU A 89 24.97 -11.25 -14.43
C LEU A 89 25.15 -11.40 -15.94
N ASP A 90 24.31 -10.73 -16.74
CA ASP A 90 24.26 -10.88 -18.19
C ASP A 90 24.05 -12.35 -18.64
N ARG A 91 23.12 -13.03 -17.92
CA ARG A 91 22.76 -14.43 -18.15
C ARG A 91 21.25 -14.55 -18.52
N PRO A 92 20.84 -14.02 -19.68
CA PRO A 92 19.42 -14.07 -20.11
C PRO A 92 18.94 -15.51 -20.39
N ASP A 93 19.85 -16.45 -20.65
CA ASP A 93 19.57 -17.88 -20.78
C ASP A 93 18.89 -18.45 -19.54
N LEU A 94 19.39 -18.12 -18.35
CA LEU A 94 18.81 -18.55 -17.07
C LEU A 94 17.50 -17.80 -16.75
N ALA A 95 17.44 -16.51 -17.05
CA ALA A 95 16.24 -15.72 -16.83
C ALA A 95 15.02 -16.26 -17.59
N ARG A 96 15.21 -16.81 -18.80
CA ARG A 96 14.16 -17.44 -19.62
C ARG A 96 13.63 -18.75 -19.04
N ARG A 97 14.41 -19.43 -18.18
CA ARG A 97 13.97 -20.68 -17.52
C ARG A 97 13.00 -20.45 -16.37
N LEU A 98 12.91 -19.23 -15.87
CA LEU A 98 11.98 -18.89 -14.80
C LEU A 98 10.54 -18.78 -15.33
N THR A 99 9.62 -19.49 -14.69
CA THR A 99 8.22 -19.54 -15.09
C THR A 99 7.37 -18.69 -14.14
N VAL A 100 6.49 -17.87 -14.71
CA VAL A 100 5.47 -17.14 -13.94
C VAL A 100 4.32 -18.08 -13.62
N VAL A 101 3.93 -18.15 -12.35
CA VAL A 101 2.82 -18.98 -11.90
C VAL A 101 1.51 -18.21 -12.13
N ARG A 102 0.52 -18.88 -12.75
CA ARG A 102 -0.80 -18.29 -12.98
C ARG A 102 -1.49 -17.98 -11.65
N GLU A 103 -1.93 -16.74 -11.50
CA GLU A 103 -2.72 -16.32 -10.35
C GLU A 103 -4.21 -16.55 -10.64
N PRO A 104 -4.94 -17.28 -9.76
CA PRO A 104 -6.39 -17.34 -9.89
C PRO A 104 -6.97 -15.95 -9.64
N ARG A 105 -7.76 -15.43 -10.58
CA ARG A 105 -8.47 -14.17 -10.38
C ARG A 105 -9.56 -14.38 -9.32
N ARG A 106 -9.36 -13.80 -8.15
CA ARG A 106 -10.39 -13.72 -7.10
C ARG A 106 -11.01 -12.33 -7.14
N LEU A 107 -12.32 -12.26 -7.09
CA LEU A 107 -12.98 -10.97 -6.91
C LEU A 107 -12.56 -10.37 -5.56
N PRO A 108 -12.19 -9.08 -5.52
CA PRO A 108 -11.86 -8.42 -4.27
C PRO A 108 -13.05 -8.47 -3.32
N ALA A 109 -12.80 -8.62 -2.02
CA ALA A 109 -13.84 -8.48 -1.02
C ALA A 109 -14.31 -7.01 -1.01
N VAL A 110 -15.62 -6.82 -1.11
CA VAL A 110 -16.29 -5.52 -0.98
C VAL A 110 -17.14 -5.57 0.29
N LEU A 111 -17.04 -4.53 1.12
CA LEU A 111 -17.90 -4.35 2.29
C LEU A 111 -19.19 -3.66 1.86
N SER A 112 -20.31 -4.03 2.46
CA SER A 112 -21.54 -3.24 2.33
C SER A 112 -21.40 -1.93 3.12
N VAL A 113 -22.34 -1.01 2.90
CA VAL A 113 -22.40 0.28 3.64
C VAL A 113 -22.53 0.03 5.15
N GLU A 114 -23.34 -0.96 5.53
CA GLU A 114 -23.55 -1.36 6.93
C GLU A 114 -22.28 -1.95 7.53
N GLU A 115 -21.58 -2.83 6.80
CA GLU A 115 -20.29 -3.39 7.24
C GLU A 115 -19.22 -2.31 7.42
N VAL A 116 -19.18 -1.30 6.54
CA VAL A 116 -18.29 -0.15 6.71
C VAL A 116 -18.64 0.63 7.97
N THR A 117 -19.93 0.86 8.23
CA THR A 117 -20.41 1.56 9.43
C THR A 117 -20.01 0.81 10.70
N LEU A 118 -20.24 -0.50 10.74
CA LEU A 118 -19.84 -1.35 11.87
C LEU A 118 -18.31 -1.33 12.09
N LEU A 119 -17.54 -1.40 11.00
CA LEU A 119 -16.08 -1.32 11.07
C LEU A 119 -15.59 0.01 11.65
N LEU A 120 -16.21 1.14 11.26
CA LEU A 120 -15.89 2.46 11.79
C LEU A 120 -16.25 2.60 13.26
N GLN A 121 -17.38 2.01 13.70
CA GLN A 121 -17.81 2.01 15.10
C GLN A 121 -16.88 1.15 15.97
N ALA A 122 -16.43 0.00 15.45
CA ALA A 122 -15.50 -0.90 16.13
C ALA A 122 -14.03 -0.43 16.12
N ALA A 123 -13.73 0.72 15.50
CA ALA A 123 -12.36 1.24 15.45
C ALA A 123 -11.81 1.52 16.86
N PRO A 124 -10.53 1.16 17.14
CA PRO A 124 -9.93 1.35 18.46
C PRO A 124 -9.59 2.83 18.73
N GLY A 125 -10.65 3.64 18.90
CA GLY A 125 -10.56 5.07 19.24
C GLY A 125 -10.59 6.03 18.03
N PRO A 126 -10.70 7.35 18.33
CA PRO A 126 -11.01 8.38 17.32
C PRO A 126 -9.95 8.49 16.22
N LYS A 127 -8.67 8.28 16.54
CA LYS A 127 -7.58 8.28 15.55
C LYS A 127 -7.80 7.23 14.43
N TYR A 128 -8.06 6.00 14.84
CA TYR A 128 -8.24 4.91 13.87
C TYR A 128 -9.56 5.02 13.13
N ARG A 129 -10.62 5.47 13.81
CA ARG A 129 -11.91 5.75 13.17
C ARG A 129 -11.75 6.79 12.06
N ALA A 130 -11.06 7.89 12.31
CA ALA A 130 -10.77 8.92 11.31
C ALA A 130 -9.87 8.39 10.18
N ALA A 131 -8.86 7.56 10.49
CA ALA A 131 -7.98 6.95 9.50
C ALA A 131 -8.73 5.96 8.58
N PHE A 132 -9.63 5.13 9.13
CA PHE A 132 -10.48 4.21 8.35
C PHE A 132 -11.46 5.00 7.47
N ALA A 133 -12.11 6.01 8.04
CA ALA A 133 -13.01 6.89 7.31
C ALA A 133 -12.28 7.61 6.15
N THR A 134 -11.01 8.01 6.34
CA THR A 134 -10.19 8.60 5.28
C THR A 134 -9.85 7.59 4.19
N ALA A 135 -9.51 6.34 4.57
CA ALA A 135 -9.23 5.28 3.59
C ALA A 135 -10.44 4.96 2.73
N TYR A 136 -11.64 4.94 3.33
CA TYR A 136 -12.91 4.71 2.65
C TYR A 136 -13.41 5.98 1.94
N GLY A 137 -13.65 7.07 2.67
CA GLY A 137 -14.37 8.24 2.18
C GLY A 137 -13.60 9.09 1.16
N ALA A 138 -12.26 8.98 1.13
CA ALA A 138 -11.41 9.62 0.12
C ALA A 138 -10.70 8.61 -0.80
N GLY A 139 -10.97 7.31 -0.64
CA GLY A 139 -10.39 6.25 -1.46
C GLY A 139 -8.87 6.19 -1.41
N LEU A 140 -8.24 6.54 -0.28
CA LEU A 140 -6.79 6.61 -0.17
C LEU A 140 -6.14 5.24 0.00
N ARG A 141 -4.90 5.11 -0.51
CA ARG A 141 -4.06 3.94 -0.22
C ARG A 141 -3.58 4.00 1.23
N VAL A 142 -3.31 2.83 1.83
CA VAL A 142 -2.81 2.77 3.21
C VAL A 142 -1.58 3.65 3.43
N SER A 143 -0.64 3.68 2.48
CA SER A 143 0.55 4.53 2.53
C SER A 143 0.24 6.02 2.42
N GLU A 144 -0.79 6.39 1.67
CA GLU A 144 -1.26 7.77 1.54
C GLU A 144 -1.93 8.23 2.85
N VAL A 145 -2.80 7.38 3.44
CA VAL A 145 -3.46 7.69 4.72
C VAL A 145 -2.45 7.98 5.82
N VAL A 146 -1.46 7.10 6.00
CA VAL A 146 -0.48 7.26 7.09
C VAL A 146 0.49 8.41 6.86
N ALA A 147 0.68 8.84 5.61
CA ALA A 147 1.56 9.95 5.23
C ALA A 147 0.87 11.33 5.27
N LEU A 148 -0.44 11.40 5.55
CA LEU A 148 -1.14 12.68 5.65
C LEU A 148 -0.62 13.52 6.82
N LYS A 149 -0.45 14.80 6.54
CA LYS A 149 -0.16 15.83 7.54
C LYS A 149 -1.42 16.63 7.85
N ALA A 150 -1.44 17.30 8.98
CA ALA A 150 -2.56 18.15 9.33
C ALA A 150 -2.81 19.28 8.32
N GLY A 151 -1.75 19.84 7.71
CA GLY A 151 -1.84 20.86 6.68
C GLY A 151 -2.30 20.37 5.30
N ASP A 152 -2.50 19.06 5.13
CA ASP A 152 -3.00 18.50 3.88
C ASP A 152 -4.53 18.52 3.78
N VAL A 153 -5.21 18.88 4.88
CA VAL A 153 -6.66 19.02 4.96
C VAL A 153 -7.04 20.43 4.56
N ASP A 154 -7.54 20.63 3.35
CA ASP A 154 -8.08 21.89 2.86
C ASP A 154 -9.60 21.89 3.08
N SER A 155 -10.02 22.46 4.23
CA SER A 155 -11.44 22.50 4.59
C SER A 155 -12.22 23.57 3.83
N GLU A 156 -11.57 24.56 3.23
CA GLU A 156 -12.24 25.59 2.42
C GLU A 156 -12.61 25.06 1.05
N ARG A 157 -11.67 24.30 0.43
CA ARG A 157 -11.89 23.70 -0.88
C ARG A 157 -12.47 22.30 -0.82
N MET A 158 -12.68 21.75 0.37
CA MET A 158 -13.15 20.38 0.60
C MET A 158 -12.27 19.32 -0.09
N LEU A 159 -10.95 19.44 0.08
CA LEU A 159 -9.95 18.58 -0.56
C LEU A 159 -8.92 18.07 0.46
N LEU A 160 -8.39 16.87 0.18
CA LEU A 160 -7.19 16.33 0.82
C LEU A 160 -6.05 16.39 -0.19
N ARG A 161 -4.92 16.98 0.18
CA ARG A 161 -3.69 16.96 -0.61
C ARG A 161 -2.96 15.64 -0.32
N VAL A 162 -2.67 14.88 -1.36
CA VAL A 162 -1.92 13.64 -1.26
C VAL A 162 -0.57 13.84 -1.94
N GLU A 163 0.47 14.08 -1.13
CA GLU A 163 1.84 14.23 -1.61
C GLU A 163 2.45 12.86 -1.94
N GLN A 164 3.25 12.81 -3.00
CA GLN A 164 4.05 11.63 -3.40
C GLN A 164 3.26 10.31 -3.47
N GLY A 165 2.08 10.31 -4.03
CA GLY A 165 1.31 9.10 -4.35
C GLY A 165 2.11 8.12 -5.21
N LYS A 166 1.48 7.03 -5.67
CA LYS A 166 2.13 6.03 -6.54
C LYS A 166 2.77 6.72 -7.76
N GLY A 167 4.11 6.56 -7.91
CA GLY A 167 4.88 7.21 -8.97
C GLY A 167 5.33 8.64 -8.66
N ARG A 168 5.34 9.06 -7.39
CA ARG A 168 5.73 10.41 -6.92
C ARG A 168 4.89 11.56 -7.51
N LYS A 169 3.62 11.28 -7.85
CA LYS A 169 2.70 12.31 -8.34
C LYS A 169 1.78 12.77 -7.23
N ASP A 170 1.70 14.07 -7.04
CA ASP A 170 0.75 14.70 -6.15
C ASP A 170 -0.65 14.62 -6.77
N ARG A 171 -1.65 14.43 -5.90
CA ARG A 171 -3.05 14.44 -6.30
C ARG A 171 -3.92 15.07 -5.22
N ARG A 172 -5.10 15.46 -5.61
CA ARG A 172 -6.15 15.89 -4.69
C ARG A 172 -7.20 14.78 -4.57
N ALA A 173 -7.68 14.54 -3.35
CA ALA A 173 -8.79 13.64 -3.10
C ALA A 173 -9.94 14.43 -2.49
N MET A 174 -11.16 13.96 -2.69
CA MET A 174 -12.36 14.64 -2.17
C MET A 174 -12.45 14.49 -0.65
N LEU A 175 -12.93 15.54 0.00
CA LEU A 175 -13.20 15.61 1.42
C LEU A 175 -14.68 15.87 1.62
N SER A 176 -15.45 14.88 2.06
CA SER A 176 -16.86 15.10 2.37
C SER A 176 -17.03 15.84 3.70
N PRO A 177 -18.19 16.53 3.90
CA PRO A 177 -18.51 17.16 5.18
C PRO A 177 -18.40 16.20 6.36
N GLN A 178 -18.93 14.99 6.21
CA GLN A 178 -18.91 13.96 7.26
C GLN A 178 -17.48 13.50 7.58
N LEU A 179 -16.62 13.32 6.57
CA LEU A 179 -15.20 12.99 6.79
C LEU A 179 -14.48 14.15 7.48
N LEU A 180 -14.76 15.39 7.07
CA LEU A 180 -14.19 16.58 7.71
C LEU A 180 -14.56 16.66 9.20
N GLU A 181 -15.80 16.34 9.58
CA GLU A 181 -16.23 16.31 10.98
C GLU A 181 -15.47 15.27 11.80
N LEU A 182 -15.30 14.06 11.26
CA LEU A 182 -14.50 13.01 11.91
C LEU A 182 -13.04 13.43 12.08
N LEU A 183 -12.45 14.08 11.07
CA LEU A 183 -11.09 14.61 11.14
C LEU A 183 -10.98 15.74 12.16
N ARG A 184 -11.98 16.63 12.24
CA ARG A 184 -12.04 17.70 13.25
C ARG A 184 -12.21 17.14 14.67
N ALA A 185 -13.04 16.12 14.84
CA ALA A 185 -13.20 15.44 16.14
C ALA A 185 -11.87 14.80 16.59
N TRP A 186 -11.20 14.08 15.69
CA TRP A 186 -9.87 13.54 15.96
C TRP A 186 -8.84 14.66 16.23
N TRP A 187 -8.84 15.73 15.44
CA TRP A 187 -7.94 16.86 15.61
C TRP A 187 -8.07 17.47 17.02
N ARG A 188 -9.31 17.77 17.46
CA ARG A 188 -9.56 18.31 18.81
C ARG A 188 -9.05 17.38 19.90
N GLU A 189 -9.35 16.09 19.80
CA GLU A 189 -8.92 15.10 20.78
C GLU A 189 -7.40 14.90 20.77
N GLY A 190 -6.79 14.79 19.61
CA GLY A 190 -5.34 14.62 19.50
C GLY A 190 -4.54 15.84 19.96
N ARG A 191 -5.11 17.05 19.81
CA ARG A 191 -4.55 18.27 20.39
C ARG A 191 -4.67 18.27 21.92
N ARG A 192 -5.83 17.88 22.46
CA ARG A 192 -6.08 17.74 23.90
C ARG A 192 -5.10 16.76 24.54
N LEU A 193 -4.80 15.66 23.87
CA LEU A 193 -3.85 14.63 24.31
C LEU A 193 -2.37 14.98 24.06
N GLY A 194 -2.08 16.09 23.40
CA GLY A 194 -0.71 16.51 23.09
C GLY A 194 0.02 15.64 22.05
N VAL A 195 -0.72 14.74 21.34
CA VAL A 195 -0.13 13.82 20.35
C VAL A 195 -0.08 14.39 18.93
N LEU A 196 -0.77 15.48 18.66
CA LEU A 196 -0.73 16.19 17.38
C LEU A 196 0.20 17.39 17.45
N LEU A 197 1.33 17.28 16.76
CA LEU A 197 2.32 18.34 16.66
C LEU A 197 1.90 19.40 15.62
N PRO A 198 2.30 20.68 15.78
CA PRO A 198 2.11 21.70 14.76
C PRO A 198 2.72 21.25 13.42
N ARG A 199 1.97 21.32 12.33
CA ARG A 199 2.38 20.82 10.99
C ARG A 199 2.83 19.37 10.95
N GLY A 200 2.58 18.58 12.01
CA GLY A 200 2.91 17.17 12.12
C GLY A 200 1.95 16.25 11.37
N TRP A 201 2.13 14.97 11.58
CA TRP A 201 1.31 13.93 10.97
C TRP A 201 -0.13 14.02 11.45
N LEU A 202 -1.08 13.85 10.54
CA LEU A 202 -2.51 13.79 10.88
C LEU A 202 -2.80 12.53 11.70
N PHE A 203 -2.12 11.44 11.40
CA PHE A 203 -2.19 10.18 12.14
C PHE A 203 -0.79 9.81 12.67
N PRO A 204 -0.40 10.32 13.84
CA PRO A 204 0.90 10.03 14.43
C PRO A 204 0.99 8.58 14.91
N GLY A 205 2.21 8.04 14.94
CA GLY A 205 2.55 6.76 15.52
C GLY A 205 2.46 6.74 17.06
N ARG A 206 3.22 5.85 17.68
CA ARG A 206 3.43 5.86 19.14
C ARG A 206 4.29 7.07 19.55
N ASN A 207 5.32 7.36 18.75
CA ASN A 207 6.08 8.59 18.83
C ASN A 207 5.40 9.65 17.94
N PRO A 208 4.97 10.81 18.47
CA PRO A 208 4.29 11.84 17.70
C PRO A 208 5.09 12.43 16.52
N VAL A 209 6.42 12.31 16.55
CA VAL A 209 7.32 12.75 15.47
C VAL A 209 7.27 11.83 14.26
N GLU A 210 6.83 10.59 14.45
CA GLU A 210 6.71 9.57 13.39
C GLU A 210 5.26 9.35 12.98
N PRO A 211 5.00 9.03 11.70
CA PRO A 211 3.66 8.69 11.26
C PRO A 211 3.23 7.32 11.80
N LEU A 212 1.93 7.10 11.83
CA LEU A 212 1.35 5.78 12.01
C LEU A 212 1.90 4.83 10.93
N SER A 213 2.45 3.68 11.31
CA SER A 213 2.95 2.74 10.32
C SER A 213 1.79 2.03 9.59
N THR A 214 2.02 1.71 8.31
CA THR A 214 1.05 0.92 7.52
C THR A 214 0.71 -0.41 8.18
N ARG A 215 1.67 -1.02 8.90
CA ARG A 215 1.46 -2.27 9.64
C ARG A 215 0.54 -2.09 10.83
N GLN A 216 0.66 -0.96 11.56
CA GLN A 216 -0.25 -0.66 12.67
C GLN A 216 -1.67 -0.40 12.18
N LEU A 217 -1.82 0.38 11.08
CA LEU A 217 -3.13 0.62 10.49
C LEU A 217 -3.78 -0.68 9.99
N ASN A 218 -3.02 -1.57 9.32
CA ASN A 218 -3.51 -2.88 8.92
C ASN A 218 -3.99 -3.70 10.12
N ARG A 219 -3.19 -3.78 11.19
CA ARG A 219 -3.59 -4.54 12.40
C ARG A 219 -4.85 -3.99 13.04
N ALA A 220 -4.97 -2.66 13.09
CA ALA A 220 -6.16 -2.01 13.64
C ALA A 220 -7.43 -2.31 12.82
N VAL A 221 -7.32 -2.31 11.47
CA VAL A 221 -8.44 -2.69 10.59
C VAL A 221 -8.86 -4.15 10.81
N HIS A 222 -7.89 -5.08 10.92
CA HIS A 222 -8.21 -6.48 11.18
C HIS A 222 -8.90 -6.68 12.54
N ALA A 223 -8.37 -6.06 13.61
CA ALA A 223 -8.98 -6.14 14.94
C ALA A 223 -10.39 -5.54 14.98
N ALA A 224 -10.61 -4.41 14.30
CA ALA A 224 -11.93 -3.79 14.19
C ALA A 224 -12.91 -4.66 13.38
N ALA A 225 -12.47 -5.30 12.31
CA ALA A 225 -13.30 -6.21 11.53
C ALA A 225 -13.73 -7.45 12.34
N GLU A 226 -12.81 -8.00 13.13
CA GLU A 226 -13.09 -9.09 14.06
C GLU A 226 -14.10 -8.66 15.14
N ALA A 227 -13.87 -7.51 15.78
CA ALA A 227 -14.77 -6.96 16.79
C ALA A 227 -16.18 -6.63 16.24
N ALA A 228 -16.26 -6.23 14.96
CA ALA A 228 -17.51 -5.98 14.25
C ALA A 228 -18.20 -7.26 13.75
N GLY A 229 -17.64 -8.44 13.96
CA GLY A 229 -18.18 -9.72 13.46
C GLY A 229 -18.16 -9.87 11.94
N ILE A 230 -17.31 -9.10 11.22
CA ILE A 230 -17.23 -9.15 9.76
C ILE A 230 -16.43 -10.38 9.33
N LYS A 231 -17.10 -11.35 8.71
CA LYS A 231 -16.48 -12.61 8.27
C LYS A 231 -15.56 -12.48 7.05
N LYS A 232 -15.66 -11.37 6.31
CA LYS A 232 -14.81 -11.09 5.15
C LYS A 232 -13.38 -10.73 5.60
N ARG A 233 -12.40 -11.05 4.77
CA ARG A 233 -11.02 -10.60 5.00
C ARG A 233 -10.89 -9.10 4.69
N VAL A 234 -10.88 -8.28 5.72
CA VAL A 234 -10.83 -6.82 5.60
C VAL A 234 -9.40 -6.30 5.73
N SER A 235 -9.06 -5.34 4.91
CA SER A 235 -7.79 -4.59 4.93
C SER A 235 -8.04 -3.14 4.53
N PRO A 236 -7.09 -2.20 4.71
CA PRO A 236 -7.24 -0.85 4.16
C PRO A 236 -7.47 -0.80 2.65
N HIS A 237 -6.97 -1.79 1.90
CA HIS A 237 -7.29 -1.91 0.48
C HIS A 237 -8.74 -2.30 0.23
N THR A 238 -9.33 -3.11 1.11
CA THR A 238 -10.75 -3.46 1.04
C THR A 238 -11.63 -2.22 1.17
N LEU A 239 -11.31 -1.30 2.11
CA LEU A 239 -12.01 -0.03 2.26
C LEU A 239 -11.98 0.81 0.97
N ARG A 240 -10.80 0.93 0.36
CA ARG A 240 -10.65 1.64 -0.92
C ARG A 240 -11.39 0.94 -2.08
N HIS A 241 -11.42 -0.39 -2.12
CA HIS A 241 -12.19 -1.14 -3.11
C HIS A 241 -13.70 -0.93 -2.91
N SER A 242 -14.17 -0.98 -1.66
CA SER A 242 -15.57 -0.71 -1.33
C SER A 242 -15.99 0.71 -1.73
N PHE A 243 -15.14 1.72 -1.49
CA PHE A 243 -15.37 3.08 -2.00
C PHE A 243 -15.59 3.11 -3.51
N ALA A 244 -14.67 2.47 -4.27
CA ALA A 244 -14.78 2.45 -5.73
C ALA A 244 -16.03 1.72 -6.22
N THR A 245 -16.39 0.61 -5.57
CA THR A 245 -17.59 -0.18 -5.93
C THR A 245 -18.86 0.60 -5.61
N HIS A 246 -18.94 1.23 -4.42
CA HIS A 246 -20.12 2.01 -4.05
C HIS A 246 -20.32 3.24 -4.96
N LEU A 247 -19.24 3.88 -5.43
CA LEU A 247 -19.37 4.93 -6.43
C LEU A 247 -19.90 4.38 -7.77
N LEU A 248 -19.44 3.21 -8.17
CA LEU A 248 -19.93 2.56 -9.39
C LEU A 248 -21.41 2.16 -9.27
N GLU A 249 -21.84 1.67 -8.11
CA GLU A 249 -23.24 1.33 -7.79
C GLU A 249 -24.16 2.59 -7.76
N GLN A 250 -23.56 3.77 -7.62
CA GLN A 250 -24.23 5.07 -7.71
C GLN A 250 -24.14 5.69 -9.12
N ASP A 251 -23.91 4.87 -10.14
CA ASP A 251 -23.81 5.28 -11.55
C ASP A 251 -22.71 6.31 -11.83
N THR A 252 -21.68 6.41 -10.97
CA THR A 252 -20.53 7.26 -11.22
C THR A 252 -19.67 6.68 -12.35
N ASP A 253 -19.37 7.51 -13.36
CA ASP A 253 -18.53 7.09 -14.49
C ASP A 253 -17.19 6.50 -14.02
N ILE A 254 -16.82 5.34 -14.57
CA ILE A 254 -15.60 4.61 -14.19
C ILE A 254 -14.32 5.45 -14.39
N ARG A 255 -14.33 6.38 -15.35
CA ARG A 255 -13.20 7.28 -15.59
C ARG A 255 -13.06 8.30 -14.47
N VAL A 256 -14.18 8.80 -13.95
CA VAL A 256 -14.20 9.69 -12.77
C VAL A 256 -13.66 8.92 -11.56
N ILE A 257 -14.12 7.68 -11.35
CA ILE A 257 -13.61 6.83 -10.26
C ILE A 257 -12.10 6.60 -10.40
N GLN A 258 -11.60 6.35 -11.62
CA GLN A 258 -10.17 6.20 -11.86
C GLN A 258 -9.36 7.46 -11.50
N VAL A 259 -9.86 8.65 -11.85
CA VAL A 259 -9.24 9.93 -11.50
C VAL A 259 -9.23 10.11 -9.98
N LEU A 260 -10.37 9.90 -9.31
CA LEU A 260 -10.50 10.00 -7.85
C LEU A 260 -9.51 9.05 -7.13
N LEU A 261 -9.34 7.86 -7.67
CA LEU A 261 -8.39 6.88 -7.13
C LEU A 261 -6.92 7.19 -7.52
N GLY A 262 -6.66 8.19 -8.36
CA GLY A 262 -5.30 8.53 -8.81
C GLY A 262 -4.67 7.43 -9.68
N HIS A 263 -5.46 6.85 -10.57
CA HIS A 263 -4.97 5.99 -11.65
C HIS A 263 -4.53 6.88 -12.81
N THR A 264 -3.28 6.80 -13.22
CA THR A 264 -2.64 7.69 -14.21
C THR A 264 -3.01 7.42 -15.66
N ALA A 265 -4.07 6.70 -15.93
CA ALA A 265 -4.59 6.56 -17.27
C ALA A 265 -5.68 7.60 -17.50
N TYR A 266 -5.35 8.61 -18.30
CA TYR A 266 -6.26 9.63 -18.83
C TYR A 266 -6.63 10.77 -17.87
N CYS A 267 -6.04 11.95 -18.11
CA CYS A 267 -6.62 13.23 -17.74
C CYS A 267 -7.54 13.66 -18.89
N PRO A 268 -8.86 13.55 -18.79
CA PRO A 268 -9.71 14.25 -19.73
C PRO A 268 -9.54 15.75 -19.46
N ARG A 269 -9.21 16.54 -20.47
CA ARG A 269 -9.42 17.97 -20.41
C ARG A 269 -10.92 18.15 -20.16
N THR A 270 -11.28 18.59 -18.97
CA THR A 270 -12.64 18.98 -18.63
C THR A 270 -12.94 20.25 -19.41
N HIS A 271 -13.62 20.10 -20.54
CA HIS A 271 -14.54 21.13 -21.00
C HIS A 271 -15.77 20.99 -20.10
N ASP A 272 -16.07 22.09 -19.45
CA ASP A 272 -17.29 22.42 -18.73
C ASP A 272 -17.26 22.23 -17.20
N GLY A 273 -17.43 23.38 -16.54
CA GLY A 273 -17.35 23.59 -15.10
C GLY A 273 -18.68 23.40 -14.38
N SER A 274 -19.31 22.23 -14.46
CA SER A 274 -20.56 22.01 -13.75
C SER A 274 -20.73 20.56 -13.25
N GLN A 275 -19.90 20.14 -12.32
CA GLN A 275 -20.29 19.05 -11.40
C GLN A 275 -19.72 19.34 -10.02
N GLY A 276 -20.60 19.70 -9.11
CA GLY A 276 -20.32 19.85 -7.70
C GLY A 276 -19.86 18.53 -7.05
N PRO A 277 -19.32 18.57 -5.85
CA PRO A 277 -18.82 17.38 -5.16
C PRO A 277 -19.92 16.35 -5.02
N LEU A 278 -19.66 15.13 -5.53
CA LEU A 278 -20.55 13.99 -5.40
C LEU A 278 -20.82 13.68 -3.91
N PRO A 279 -22.07 13.50 -3.50
CA PRO A 279 -22.39 13.13 -2.12
C PRO A 279 -21.76 11.78 -1.81
N LEU A 280 -21.10 11.68 -0.67
CA LEU A 280 -20.65 10.39 -0.15
C LEU A 280 -21.85 9.54 0.28
N PRO A 281 -21.73 8.20 0.19
CA PRO A 281 -22.72 7.29 0.75
C PRO A 281 -23.05 7.67 2.19
N SER A 282 -24.33 7.59 2.57
CA SER A 282 -24.86 7.91 3.91
C SER A 282 -24.27 7.10 5.06
N ALA A 283 -23.38 6.15 4.78
CA ALA A 283 -22.67 5.32 5.74
C ALA A 283 -21.78 6.05 6.74
N ILE A 284 -21.61 7.37 6.58
CA ILE A 284 -20.77 8.19 7.47
C ILE A 284 -21.62 9.16 8.32
N ARG A 285 -22.93 9.01 8.33
CA ARG A 285 -23.81 9.74 9.25
C ARG A 285 -23.69 9.27 10.69
#